data_321d295d50dcb68bed1d4d9c7a359c2c
#
_entry.id   321d295d50dcb68bed1d4d9c7a359c2c
#
_cell.length_a   1.000
_cell.length_b   1.000
_cell.length_c   1.000
_cell.angle_alpha   90.00
_cell.angle_beta   90.00
_cell.angle_gamma   90.00
#
_symmetry.space_group_name_H-M   'P 1'
#
loop_
_entity.id
_entity.type
_entity.pdbx_description
1 polymer ?
#
loop_
_entity_poly.entity_id
_entity_poly.type
_entity_poly.pdbx_seq_one_letter_code
_entity_poly.pdbx_strand_id
1 'polypeptide(L)'
;MDAPKIEFPCLYPIKIIGIAGVGFQQEVIATVEKYAGEIAADLIQLRPSKQQNYLSVRLIITATGEDQLRDIFTDLKTIQNVKMVL
;
A
#
# COMPACT_ATOMS: atom_id res chain seq x y z
N MET A 1 -14.95 4.46 26.81
CA MET A 1 -13.96 5.24 26.06
C MET A 1 -14.10 4.91 24.59
N ASP A 2 -14.33 5.89 23.77
CA ASP A 2 -14.53 5.67 22.35
C ASP A 2 -13.19 5.40 21.65
N ALA A 3 -13.22 4.51 20.67
CA ALA A 3 -12.05 4.30 19.82
C ALA A 3 -11.73 5.58 19.05
N PRO A 4 -10.44 5.86 18.81
CA PRO A 4 -10.11 7.02 18.00
C PRO A 4 -10.72 6.89 16.61
N LYS A 5 -11.32 7.98 16.17
CA LYS A 5 -11.89 8.04 14.82
C LYS A 5 -10.84 8.55 13.84
N ILE A 6 -10.80 7.92 12.68
CA ILE A 6 -9.96 8.41 11.60
C ILE A 6 -10.68 9.59 10.95
N GLU A 7 -10.02 10.74 10.95
CA GLU A 7 -10.56 11.92 10.27
C GLU A 7 -9.95 12.06 8.89
N PHE A 8 -10.80 12.25 7.90
CA PHE A 8 -10.36 12.43 6.52
C PHE A 8 -10.45 13.90 6.12
N PRO A 9 -9.55 14.38 5.26
CA PRO A 9 -8.39 13.66 4.74
C PRO A 9 -7.27 13.51 5.79
N CYS A 10 -6.49 12.44 5.67
CA CYS A 10 -5.37 12.21 6.58
C CYS A 10 -4.26 11.46 5.87
N LEU A 11 -3.04 11.56 6.41
CA LEU A 11 -1.94 10.73 5.93
C LEU A 11 -2.13 9.32 6.48
N TYR A 12 -2.06 8.34 5.59
CA TYR A 12 -2.35 6.95 5.94
C TYR A 12 -1.23 6.04 5.41
N PRO A 13 -0.48 5.40 6.31
CA PRO A 13 0.55 4.46 5.88
C PRO A 13 -0.06 3.11 5.53
N ILE A 14 0.40 2.53 4.42
CA ILE A 14 0.00 1.20 3.97
C ILE A 14 1.27 0.40 3.75
N LYS A 15 1.30 -0.82 4.27
CA LYS A 15 2.42 -1.73 4.09
C LYS A 15 1.94 -2.95 3.33
N ILE A 16 2.58 -3.24 2.21
CA ILE A 16 2.25 -4.38 1.36
C ILE A 16 3.46 -5.31 1.35
N ILE A 17 3.25 -6.57 1.69
CA ILE A 17 4.29 -7.58 1.69
C ILE A 17 3.92 -8.62 0.64
N GLY A 18 4.87 -8.95 -0.21
CA GLY A 18 4.64 -9.96 -1.24
C GLY A 18 5.93 -10.59 -1.71
N ILE A 19 5.79 -11.49 -2.68
CA ILE A 19 6.92 -12.20 -3.27
C ILE A 19 7.65 -11.24 -4.20
N ALA A 20 8.95 -11.05 -3.94
CA ALA A 20 9.78 -10.18 -4.76
C ALA A 20 9.89 -10.74 -6.17
N GLY A 21 9.72 -9.89 -7.16
CA GLY A 21 9.81 -10.30 -8.56
C GLY A 21 9.73 -9.11 -9.48
N VAL A 22 10.00 -9.36 -10.75
CA VAL A 22 9.97 -8.33 -11.77
C VAL A 22 8.56 -7.75 -11.86
N GLY A 23 8.45 -6.42 -11.74
CA GLY A 23 7.18 -5.73 -11.90
C GLY A 23 6.32 -5.69 -10.65
N PHE A 24 6.66 -6.41 -9.57
CA PHE A 24 5.84 -6.43 -8.36
C PHE A 24 5.67 -5.04 -7.77
N GLN A 25 6.78 -4.33 -7.58
CA GLN A 25 6.79 -2.99 -7.02
C GLN A 25 5.94 -2.03 -7.85
N GLN A 26 6.14 -2.04 -9.16
CA GLN A 26 5.41 -1.16 -10.06
C GLN A 26 3.92 -1.46 -10.04
N GLU A 27 3.54 -2.72 -10.01
CA GLU A 27 2.13 -3.12 -9.98
C GLU A 27 1.45 -2.66 -8.70
N VAL A 28 2.11 -2.83 -7.55
CA VAL A 28 1.58 -2.39 -6.26
C VAL A 28 1.40 -0.87 -6.25
N ILE A 29 2.42 -0.13 -6.65
CA ILE A 29 2.37 1.33 -6.66
C ILE A 29 1.29 1.83 -7.61
N ALA A 30 1.21 1.27 -8.82
CA ALA A 30 0.21 1.66 -9.80
C ALA A 30 -1.22 1.41 -9.30
N THR A 31 -1.42 0.31 -8.58
CA THR A 31 -2.72 -0.02 -8.02
C THR A 31 -3.15 1.01 -6.99
N VAL A 32 -2.25 1.40 -6.09
CA VAL A 32 -2.56 2.41 -5.07
C VAL A 32 -2.77 3.78 -5.73
N GLU A 33 -1.94 4.13 -6.71
CA GLU A 33 -2.06 5.43 -7.39
C GLU A 33 -3.36 5.58 -8.17
N LYS A 34 -3.96 4.47 -8.56
CA LYS A 34 -5.27 4.50 -9.23
C LYS A 34 -6.33 5.18 -8.36
N TYR A 35 -6.22 5.05 -7.05
CA TYR A 35 -7.19 5.60 -6.09
C TYR A 35 -6.69 6.83 -5.35
N ALA A 36 -5.37 6.94 -5.17
CA ALA A 36 -4.78 7.97 -4.32
C ALA A 36 -4.02 9.04 -5.10
N GLY A 37 -3.89 8.88 -6.43
CA GLY A 37 -3.08 9.77 -7.24
C GLY A 37 -1.60 9.49 -7.11
N GLU A 38 -0.78 10.27 -7.78
CA GLU A 38 0.66 10.09 -7.81
C GLU A 38 1.26 10.17 -6.42
N ILE A 39 2.14 9.21 -6.10
CA ILE A 39 2.82 9.13 -4.81
C ILE A 39 4.27 9.58 -5.00
N ALA A 40 4.68 10.58 -4.24
CA ALA A 40 6.06 11.09 -4.30
C ALA A 40 7.04 9.99 -3.86
N ALA A 41 8.22 9.99 -4.49
CA ALA A 41 9.22 8.94 -4.22
C ALA A 41 9.65 8.89 -2.76
N ASP A 42 9.69 10.02 -2.06
CA ASP A 42 10.06 10.06 -0.66
C ASP A 42 8.99 9.48 0.28
N LEU A 43 7.79 9.22 -0.25
CA LEU A 43 6.72 8.56 0.51
C LEU A 43 6.63 7.06 0.21
N ILE A 44 7.57 6.54 -0.55
CA ILE A 44 7.65 5.13 -0.91
C ILE A 44 8.93 4.54 -0.31
N GLN A 45 8.80 3.50 0.50
CA GLN A 45 9.93 2.80 1.08
C GLN A 45 9.87 1.33 0.67
N LEU A 46 11.01 0.80 0.25
CA LEU A 46 11.14 -0.59 -0.14
C LEU A 46 12.09 -1.28 0.83
N ARG A 47 11.69 -2.44 1.32
CA ARG A 47 12.53 -3.22 2.22
C ARG A 47 12.50 -4.70 1.81
N PRO A 48 13.56 -5.20 1.17
CA PRO A 48 13.64 -6.63 0.88
C PRO A 48 13.91 -7.43 2.15
N SER A 49 13.46 -8.68 2.18
CA SER A 49 13.79 -9.60 3.27
C SER A 49 15.25 -10.00 3.17
N LYS A 50 15.77 -10.65 4.24
CA LYS A 50 17.17 -11.08 4.29
C LYS A 50 17.56 -11.94 3.10
N GLN A 51 16.68 -12.82 2.66
CA GLN A 51 16.95 -13.72 1.54
C GLN A 51 16.41 -13.19 0.22
N GLN A 52 15.86 -11.98 0.23
CA GLN A 52 15.34 -11.30 -0.95
C GLN A 52 14.19 -12.06 -1.62
N ASN A 53 13.53 -12.98 -0.90
CA ASN A 53 12.36 -13.68 -1.41
C ASN A 53 11.10 -12.84 -1.30
N TYR A 54 11.06 -11.94 -0.34
CA TYR A 54 9.91 -11.07 -0.09
C TYR A 54 10.32 -9.61 -0.18
N LEU A 55 9.37 -8.78 -0.56
CA LEU A 55 9.55 -7.35 -0.60
C LEU A 55 8.42 -6.68 0.16
N SER A 56 8.77 -5.76 1.05
CA SER A 56 7.80 -4.89 1.70
C SER A 56 7.80 -3.55 0.98
N VAL A 57 6.60 -3.11 0.57
CA VAL A 57 6.40 -1.78 -0.02
C VAL A 57 5.59 -0.98 0.97
N ARG A 58 6.18 0.08 1.48
CA ARG A 58 5.51 0.97 2.43
C ARG A 58 5.19 2.28 1.73
N LEU A 59 3.92 2.64 1.73
CA LEU A 59 3.43 3.84 1.06
C LEU A 59 2.72 4.72 2.07
N ILE A 60 2.87 6.04 1.91
CA ILE A 60 2.08 6.99 2.68
C ILE A 60 1.21 7.73 1.66
N ILE A 61 -0.11 7.62 1.84
CA ILE A 61 -1.07 8.25 0.94
C ILE A 61 -1.90 9.28 1.70
N THR A 62 -2.55 10.16 0.96
CA THR A 62 -3.60 11.00 1.51
C THR A 62 -4.91 10.22 1.38
N ALA A 63 -5.41 9.74 2.51
CA ALA A 63 -6.67 9.02 2.53
C ALA A 63 -7.82 10.03 2.57
N THR A 64 -8.80 9.85 1.70
CA THR A 64 -9.93 10.77 1.56
C THR A 64 -11.23 10.20 2.11
N GLY A 65 -11.26 8.91 2.41
CA GLY A 65 -12.45 8.27 2.96
C GLY A 65 -12.28 6.76 3.09
N GLU A 66 -13.20 6.14 3.80
CA GLU A 66 -13.16 4.69 4.03
C GLU A 66 -13.34 3.91 2.73
N ASP A 67 -14.16 4.42 1.81
CA ASP A 67 -14.41 3.75 0.53
C ASP A 67 -13.13 3.64 -0.28
N GLN A 68 -12.34 4.71 -0.32
CA GLN A 68 -11.06 4.71 -1.01
C GLN A 68 -10.13 3.64 -0.44
N LEU A 69 -10.00 3.59 0.89
CA LEU A 69 -9.14 2.62 1.55
C LEU A 69 -9.60 1.19 1.29
N ARG A 70 -10.91 0.94 1.35
CA ARG A 70 -11.47 -0.38 1.07
C ARG A 70 -11.13 -0.81 -0.35
N ASP A 71 -11.29 0.09 -1.31
CA ASP A 71 -11.02 -0.23 -2.72
C ASP A 71 -9.55 -0.52 -2.94
N ILE A 72 -8.66 0.26 -2.31
CA ILE A 72 -7.22 0.02 -2.38
C ILE A 72 -6.89 -1.36 -1.83
N PHE A 73 -7.36 -1.70 -0.63
CA PHE A 73 -7.08 -2.99 -0.02
C PHE A 73 -7.64 -4.14 -0.85
N THR A 74 -8.84 -3.99 -1.39
CA THR A 74 -9.46 -5.02 -2.21
C THR A 74 -8.63 -5.28 -3.47
N ASP A 75 -8.23 -4.22 -4.18
CA ASP A 75 -7.45 -4.37 -5.40
C ASP A 75 -6.04 -4.91 -5.14
N LEU A 76 -5.39 -4.47 -4.06
CA LEU A 76 -4.07 -5.00 -3.72
C LEU A 76 -4.11 -6.50 -3.48
N LYS A 77 -5.18 -6.99 -2.89
CA LYS A 77 -5.32 -8.43 -2.61
C LYS A 77 -5.55 -9.25 -3.86
N THR A 78 -5.93 -8.63 -4.98
CA THR A 78 -6.07 -9.35 -6.25
C THR A 78 -4.73 -9.59 -6.94
N ILE A 79 -3.67 -8.89 -6.53
CA ILE A 79 -2.34 -9.06 -7.11
C ILE A 79 -1.78 -10.39 -6.62
N GLN A 80 -1.41 -11.26 -7.57
CA GLN A 80 -1.06 -12.64 -7.27
C GLN A 80 0.06 -12.77 -6.24
N ASN A 81 1.07 -11.90 -6.31
CA ASN A 81 2.23 -12.00 -5.44
C ASN A 81 2.07 -11.27 -4.11
N VAL A 82 0.98 -10.55 -3.91
CA VAL A 82 0.71 -9.90 -2.61
C VAL A 82 0.28 -10.95 -1.61
N LYS A 83 0.97 -10.98 -0.46
CA LYS A 83 0.69 -11.93 0.62
C LYS A 83 0.02 -11.28 1.81
N MET A 84 0.28 -10.00 2.06
CA MET A 84 -0.25 -9.30 3.22
C MET A 84 -0.36 -7.82 2.94
N VAL A 85 -1.46 -7.21 3.37
CA VAL A 85 -1.67 -5.77 3.32
C VAL A 85 -2.02 -5.31 4.72
N LEU A 86 -1.24 -4.37 5.23
CA LEU A 86 -1.41 -3.84 6.59
C LEU A 86 -1.72 -2.36 6.61
#